data_430dbf4763484bc5d5ebdde5165c7464
#
_entry.id   430dbf4763484bc5d5ebdde5165c7464
#
_cell.length_a   1.000
_cell.length_b   1.000
_cell.length_c   1.000
_cell.angle_alpha   90.00
_cell.angle_beta   90.00
_cell.angle_gamma   90.00
#
_symmetry.space_group_name_H-M   'P 1'
#
loop_
_entity.id
_entity.type
_entity.pdbx_description
1 polymer ?
#
loop_
_entity_poly.entity_id
_entity_poly.type
_entity_poly.pdbx_seq_one_letter_code
_entity_poly.pdbx_strand_id
1 'polypeptide(L)'
;MDKGRHLSSKILLVDDDANARIILNRVLTKSGYEVMEASNGREALEAASKFRPDVMLIDWMMPEMDGEQLAKWIKNDATLRFTYIILLTAKGDVKDRVRGLQAGADDYITKPAPHQEVLARIESGVRVRNLHNEIQQLTRRVALLELAATVGHEINNPLNVIYLALDMMRKSLKNGEFDKLEKGIQLIAETADRLKEIARKFVELKDPESTIYIDNLNMIDIHKNKDKN
;
A
#
# COMPACT_ATOMS: atom_id res chain seq x y z
N MET A 1 19.75 22.78 2.39
CA MET A 1 19.54 22.12 1.09
C MET A 1 19.77 20.64 1.33
N ASP A 2 18.70 19.90 1.42
CA ASP A 2 18.70 18.50 1.85
C ASP A 2 19.07 17.60 0.65
N LYS A 3 20.36 17.34 0.45
CA LYS A 3 20.89 16.46 -0.59
C LYS A 3 20.69 14.95 -0.27
N GLY A 4 20.06 14.62 0.86
CA GLY A 4 20.00 13.24 1.37
C GLY A 4 18.81 12.40 0.93
N ARG A 5 17.77 13.00 0.34
CA ARG A 5 16.51 12.27 0.03
C ARG A 5 16.38 11.73 -1.39
N HIS A 6 17.28 12.11 -2.31
CA HIS A 6 17.17 11.69 -3.72
C HIS A 6 17.92 10.39 -4.05
N LEU A 7 18.76 9.89 -3.16
CA LEU A 7 19.68 8.76 -3.42
C LEU A 7 19.02 7.39 -3.63
N SER A 8 17.71 7.30 -3.65
CA SER A 8 17.02 6.02 -3.87
C SER A 8 15.76 6.10 -4.74
N SER A 9 15.43 7.27 -5.32
CA SER A 9 14.22 7.38 -6.16
C SER A 9 14.46 6.77 -7.53
N LYS A 10 13.54 5.91 -7.95
CA LYS A 10 13.61 5.09 -9.16
C LYS A 10 12.85 5.75 -10.31
N ILE A 11 13.52 6.00 -11.40
CA ILE A 11 12.94 6.62 -12.59
C ILE A 11 12.97 5.61 -13.75
N LEU A 12 11.84 5.35 -14.37
CA LEU A 12 11.77 4.61 -15.63
C LEU A 12 11.61 5.62 -16.78
N LEU A 13 12.61 5.64 -17.65
CA LEU A 13 12.66 6.48 -18.84
C LEU A 13 12.23 5.67 -20.06
N VAL A 14 11.16 6.09 -20.72
CA VAL A 14 10.57 5.41 -21.87
C VAL A 14 10.51 6.37 -23.06
N ASP A 15 11.29 6.09 -24.10
CA ASP A 15 11.37 6.90 -25.33
C ASP A 15 11.90 6.01 -26.45
N ASP A 16 11.39 6.05 -27.66
CA ASP A 16 11.88 5.24 -28.77
C ASP A 16 13.17 5.82 -29.39
N ASP A 17 13.44 7.12 -29.20
CA ASP A 17 14.71 7.74 -29.63
C ASP A 17 15.85 7.41 -28.64
N ALA A 18 16.80 6.58 -29.10
CA ALA A 18 17.97 6.21 -28.33
C ALA A 18 18.84 7.42 -27.89
N ASN A 19 18.93 8.46 -28.70
CA ASN A 19 19.72 9.66 -28.37
C ASN A 19 19.04 10.45 -27.24
N ALA A 20 17.72 10.60 -27.31
CA ALA A 20 16.96 11.25 -26.25
C ALA A 20 17.12 10.49 -24.92
N ARG A 21 17.00 9.14 -24.93
CA ARG A 21 17.23 8.31 -23.75
C ARG A 21 18.61 8.50 -23.15
N ILE A 22 19.67 8.41 -23.97
CA ILE A 22 21.08 8.56 -23.51
C ILE A 22 21.28 9.92 -22.83
N ILE A 23 20.74 10.99 -23.41
CA ILE A 23 20.89 12.35 -22.86
C ILE A 23 20.16 12.46 -21.51
N LEU A 24 18.89 12.06 -21.48
CA LEU A 24 18.06 12.16 -20.26
C LEU A 24 18.59 11.23 -19.15
N ASN A 25 18.97 9.99 -19.48
CA ASN A 25 19.58 9.08 -18.50
C ASN A 25 20.80 9.71 -17.84
N ARG A 26 21.71 10.28 -18.63
CA ARG A 26 22.93 10.95 -18.11
C ARG A 26 22.57 12.10 -17.16
N VAL A 27 21.57 12.91 -17.50
CA VAL A 27 21.10 14.01 -16.65
C VAL A 27 20.52 13.50 -15.35
N LEU A 28 19.64 12.51 -15.41
CA LEU A 28 18.96 11.94 -14.24
C LEU A 28 19.93 11.21 -13.31
N THR A 29 20.81 10.37 -13.85
CA THR A 29 21.83 9.65 -13.07
C THR A 29 22.79 10.63 -12.39
N LYS A 30 23.24 11.70 -13.11
CA LYS A 30 24.07 12.75 -12.52
C LYS A 30 23.36 13.50 -11.39
N SER A 31 22.04 13.57 -11.42
CA SER A 31 21.22 14.19 -10.39
C SER A 31 20.93 13.23 -9.20
N GLY A 32 21.44 11.99 -9.22
CA GLY A 32 21.37 11.04 -8.12
C GLY A 32 20.16 10.08 -8.18
N TYR A 33 19.44 10.01 -9.29
CA TYR A 33 18.36 9.05 -9.48
C TYR A 33 18.88 7.69 -9.96
N GLU A 34 18.20 6.61 -9.54
CA GLU A 34 18.37 5.28 -10.12
C GLU A 34 17.49 5.21 -11.37
N VAL A 35 18.11 5.01 -12.54
CA VAL A 35 17.42 5.09 -13.84
C VAL A 35 17.41 3.75 -14.53
N MET A 36 16.24 3.31 -14.98
CA MET A 36 16.05 2.22 -15.91
C MET A 36 15.48 2.78 -17.21
N GLU A 37 15.88 2.20 -18.34
CA GLU A 37 15.43 2.60 -19.67
C GLU A 37 14.54 1.54 -20.30
N ALA A 38 13.61 1.99 -21.16
CA ALA A 38 12.82 1.15 -22.06
C ALA A 38 12.68 1.88 -23.40
N SER A 39 12.71 1.14 -24.49
CA SER A 39 12.67 1.67 -25.85
C SER A 39 11.25 1.69 -26.45
N ASN A 40 10.28 1.08 -25.78
CA ASN A 40 8.88 0.98 -26.21
C ASN A 40 7.96 0.64 -25.05
N GLY A 41 6.65 0.72 -25.26
CA GLY A 41 5.66 0.49 -24.22
C GLY A 41 5.66 -0.92 -23.65
N ARG A 42 5.95 -1.96 -24.45
CA ARG A 42 6.00 -3.35 -23.99
C ARG A 42 7.19 -3.57 -23.04
N GLU A 43 8.37 -3.14 -23.45
CA GLU A 43 9.57 -3.19 -22.62
C GLU A 43 9.36 -2.41 -21.30
N ALA A 44 8.67 -1.26 -21.39
CA ALA A 44 8.34 -0.44 -20.23
C ALA A 44 7.43 -1.18 -19.22
N LEU A 45 6.44 -1.95 -19.66
CA LEU A 45 5.57 -2.74 -18.77
C LEU A 45 6.38 -3.82 -18.03
N GLU A 46 7.25 -4.54 -18.75
CA GLU A 46 8.12 -5.55 -18.13
C GLU A 46 9.11 -4.94 -17.14
N ALA A 47 9.72 -3.81 -17.52
CA ALA A 47 10.63 -3.07 -16.67
C ALA A 47 9.92 -2.53 -15.42
N ALA A 48 8.75 -1.92 -15.57
CA ALA A 48 7.98 -1.35 -14.47
C ALA A 48 7.58 -2.38 -13.42
N SER A 49 7.16 -3.59 -13.85
CA SER A 49 6.77 -4.67 -12.94
C SER A 49 7.90 -5.12 -12.01
N LYS A 50 9.14 -5.16 -12.51
CA LYS A 50 10.35 -5.60 -11.79
C LYS A 50 10.99 -4.46 -11.01
N PHE A 51 11.13 -3.31 -11.66
CA PHE A 51 11.85 -2.15 -11.12
C PHE A 51 11.02 -1.35 -10.12
N ARG A 52 9.68 -1.32 -10.30
CA ARG A 52 8.72 -0.55 -9.48
C ARG A 52 9.13 0.91 -9.35
N PRO A 53 9.10 1.67 -10.46
CA PRO A 53 9.55 3.05 -10.48
C PRO A 53 8.65 3.97 -9.62
N ASP A 54 9.26 5.00 -9.03
CA ASP A 54 8.54 6.07 -8.36
C ASP A 54 7.95 7.04 -9.38
N VAL A 55 8.71 7.33 -10.45
CA VAL A 55 8.32 8.21 -11.55
C VAL A 55 8.60 7.52 -12.88
N MET A 56 7.68 7.66 -13.83
CA MET A 56 7.90 7.29 -15.23
C MET A 56 7.91 8.54 -16.09
N LEU A 57 8.96 8.69 -16.91
CA LEU A 57 9.07 9.72 -17.93
C LEU A 57 8.86 9.04 -19.27
N ILE A 58 7.72 9.29 -19.94
CA ILE A 58 7.26 8.51 -21.08
C ILE A 58 7.10 9.42 -22.29
N ASP A 59 7.72 9.07 -23.42
CA ASP A 59 7.42 9.73 -24.69
C ASP A 59 5.97 9.42 -25.11
N TRP A 60 5.28 10.45 -25.59
CA TRP A 60 3.90 10.29 -26.07
C TRP A 60 3.83 9.43 -27.32
N MET A 61 4.72 9.72 -28.29
CA MET A 61 4.65 9.13 -29.62
C MET A 61 5.66 7.98 -29.76
N MET A 62 5.21 6.78 -29.48
CA MET A 62 6.02 5.57 -29.65
C MET A 62 5.31 4.57 -30.57
N PRO A 63 6.05 3.74 -31.34
CA PRO A 63 5.44 2.71 -32.15
C PRO A 63 4.79 1.62 -31.29
N GLU A 64 3.79 0.93 -31.86
CA GLU A 64 3.02 -0.19 -31.27
C GLU A 64 2.13 0.22 -30.07
N MET A 65 2.69 0.85 -29.05
CA MET A 65 1.99 1.30 -27.85
C MET A 65 2.43 2.72 -27.53
N ASP A 66 1.51 3.68 -27.64
CA ASP A 66 1.78 5.08 -27.32
C ASP A 66 1.80 5.34 -25.81
N GLY A 67 2.31 6.53 -25.43
CA GLY A 67 2.43 6.90 -24.02
C GLY A 67 1.09 6.97 -23.30
N GLU A 68 0.00 7.31 -24.01
CA GLU A 68 -1.36 7.33 -23.43
C GLU A 68 -1.82 5.92 -23.05
N GLN A 69 -1.63 4.96 -23.94
CA GLN A 69 -1.98 3.56 -23.69
C GLN A 69 -1.14 2.97 -22.55
N LEU A 70 0.15 3.27 -22.54
CA LEU A 70 1.04 2.83 -21.46
C LEU A 70 0.60 3.42 -20.11
N ALA A 71 0.28 4.71 -20.04
CA ALA A 71 -0.19 5.36 -18.83
C ALA A 71 -1.47 4.71 -18.29
N LYS A 72 -2.45 4.44 -19.17
CA LYS A 72 -3.68 3.71 -18.79
C LYS A 72 -3.39 2.34 -18.21
N TRP A 73 -2.47 1.58 -18.81
CA TRP A 73 -2.07 0.27 -18.30
C TRP A 73 -1.46 0.36 -16.90
N ILE A 74 -0.50 1.25 -16.72
CA ILE A 74 0.17 1.46 -15.41
C ILE A 74 -0.83 1.88 -14.33
N LYS A 75 -1.75 2.78 -14.64
CA LYS A 75 -2.74 3.27 -13.66
C LYS A 75 -3.81 2.23 -13.30
N ASN A 76 -4.05 1.24 -14.16
CA ASN A 76 -4.97 0.13 -13.88
C ASN A 76 -4.30 -1.05 -13.14
N ASP A 77 -2.96 -1.10 -13.08
CA ASP A 77 -2.26 -2.13 -12.34
C ASP A 77 -2.27 -1.83 -10.82
N ALA A 78 -2.68 -2.81 -10.02
CA ALA A 78 -2.83 -2.65 -8.57
C ALA A 78 -1.53 -2.25 -7.85
N THR A 79 -0.37 -2.64 -8.40
CA THR A 79 0.95 -2.39 -7.79
C THR A 79 1.62 -1.12 -8.32
N LEU A 80 1.31 -0.73 -9.57
CA LEU A 80 1.95 0.38 -10.27
C LEU A 80 1.08 1.65 -10.33
N ARG A 81 -0.22 1.58 -10.01
CA ARG A 81 -1.19 2.69 -10.14
C ARG A 81 -0.75 4.00 -9.48
N PHE A 82 0.13 3.91 -8.49
CA PHE A 82 0.64 5.07 -7.76
C PHE A 82 1.97 5.60 -8.30
N THR A 83 2.53 5.01 -9.34
CA THR A 83 3.69 5.55 -10.05
C THR A 83 3.31 6.89 -10.66
N TYR A 84 4.15 7.92 -10.44
CA TYR A 84 3.92 9.24 -11.01
C TYR A 84 4.33 9.26 -12.48
N ILE A 85 3.40 9.60 -13.36
CA ILE A 85 3.61 9.54 -14.82
C ILE A 85 3.73 10.94 -15.39
N ILE A 86 4.83 11.22 -16.07
CA ILE A 86 5.10 12.44 -16.82
C ILE A 86 5.15 12.09 -18.30
N LEU A 87 4.28 12.66 -19.11
CA LEU A 87 4.30 12.50 -20.57
C LEU A 87 5.18 13.56 -21.24
N LEU A 88 6.08 13.12 -22.11
CA LEU A 88 6.85 14.00 -23.00
C LEU A 88 6.10 14.13 -24.32
N THR A 89 5.75 15.33 -24.74
CA THR A 89 4.97 15.55 -25.95
C THR A 89 5.62 16.61 -26.86
N ALA A 90 5.64 16.34 -28.15
CA ALA A 90 6.05 17.34 -29.16
C ALA A 90 4.92 18.34 -29.48
N LYS A 91 3.68 18.07 -29.06
CA LYS A 91 2.51 18.88 -29.38
C LYS A 91 2.03 19.68 -28.18
N GLY A 92 2.06 21.00 -28.32
CA GLY A 92 1.50 21.93 -27.33
C GLY A 92 -0.02 22.09 -27.41
N ASP A 93 -0.75 21.25 -28.17
CA ASP A 93 -2.20 21.39 -28.33
C ASP A 93 -2.91 21.04 -26.98
N VAL A 94 -3.85 21.91 -26.62
CA VAL A 94 -4.64 21.77 -25.39
C VAL A 94 -5.40 20.43 -25.38
N LYS A 95 -5.86 19.96 -26.55
CA LYS A 95 -6.58 18.69 -26.67
C LYS A 95 -5.73 17.49 -26.31
N ASP A 96 -4.48 17.45 -26.75
CA ASP A 96 -3.56 16.36 -26.45
C ASP A 96 -3.22 16.33 -24.95
N ARG A 97 -3.01 17.50 -24.33
CA ARG A 97 -2.78 17.60 -22.88
C ARG A 97 -3.97 17.07 -22.06
N VAL A 98 -5.19 17.44 -22.45
CA VAL A 98 -6.40 16.93 -21.78
C VAL A 98 -6.52 15.42 -21.91
N ARG A 99 -6.24 14.86 -23.10
CA ARG A 99 -6.24 13.40 -23.31
C ARG A 99 -5.22 12.68 -22.45
N GLY A 100 -3.99 13.18 -22.34
CA GLY A 100 -2.95 12.59 -21.48
C GLY A 100 -3.33 12.55 -20.00
N LEU A 101 -3.87 13.66 -19.49
CA LEU A 101 -4.36 13.72 -18.11
C LEU A 101 -5.57 12.80 -17.88
N GLN A 102 -6.50 12.71 -18.85
CA GLN A 102 -7.63 11.77 -18.79
C GLN A 102 -7.18 10.31 -18.87
N ALA A 103 -6.04 10.04 -19.51
CA ALA A 103 -5.43 8.71 -19.54
C ALA A 103 -4.79 8.30 -18.20
N GLY A 104 -4.68 9.23 -17.26
CA GLY A 104 -4.12 9.00 -15.94
C GLY A 104 -2.67 9.49 -15.78
N ALA A 105 -2.12 10.22 -16.75
CA ALA A 105 -0.85 10.91 -16.52
C ALA A 105 -1.01 12.01 -15.45
N ASP A 106 0.00 12.15 -14.62
CA ASP A 106 -0.01 13.11 -13.51
C ASP A 106 0.55 14.48 -13.95
N ASP A 107 1.40 14.50 -15.00
CA ASP A 107 1.98 15.72 -15.56
C ASP A 107 2.39 15.51 -17.02
N TYR A 108 2.76 16.60 -17.69
CA TYR A 108 3.30 16.58 -19.04
C TYR A 108 4.42 17.62 -19.22
N ILE A 109 5.31 17.38 -20.18
CA ILE A 109 6.39 18.28 -20.57
C ILE A 109 6.38 18.40 -22.08
N THR A 110 6.42 19.63 -22.62
CA THR A 110 6.46 19.86 -24.07
C THR A 110 7.91 19.84 -24.56
N LYS A 111 8.21 18.99 -25.54
CA LYS A 111 9.52 18.93 -26.23
C LYS A 111 9.65 20.11 -27.23
N PRO A 112 10.84 20.75 -27.36
CA PRO A 112 12.03 20.54 -26.57
C PRO A 112 11.92 21.18 -25.19
N ALA A 113 12.34 20.48 -24.13
CA ALA A 113 12.31 21.00 -22.77
C ALA A 113 13.74 21.19 -22.22
N PRO A 114 14.01 22.28 -21.51
CA PRO A 114 15.24 22.42 -20.75
C PRO A 114 15.38 21.31 -19.71
N HIS A 115 16.58 20.76 -19.53
CA HIS A 115 16.84 19.71 -18.53
C HIS A 115 16.43 20.12 -17.11
N GLN A 116 16.53 21.41 -16.80
CA GLN A 116 16.09 21.97 -15.52
C GLN A 116 14.58 21.80 -15.29
N GLU A 117 13.77 21.98 -16.34
CA GLU A 117 12.33 21.74 -16.26
C GLU A 117 12.01 20.26 -16.01
N VAL A 118 12.67 19.36 -16.76
CA VAL A 118 12.50 17.91 -16.58
C VAL A 118 12.84 17.51 -15.15
N LEU A 119 13.97 17.98 -14.61
CA LEU A 119 14.38 17.68 -13.23
C LEU A 119 13.38 18.23 -12.22
N ALA A 120 12.89 19.47 -12.38
CA ALA A 120 11.92 20.07 -11.47
C ALA A 120 10.58 19.29 -11.43
N ARG A 121 10.12 18.81 -12.60
CA ARG A 121 8.90 17.99 -12.71
C ARG A 121 9.09 16.62 -12.04
N ILE A 122 10.22 15.97 -12.30
CA ILE A 122 10.56 14.69 -11.65
C ILE A 122 10.64 14.85 -10.13
N GLU A 123 11.31 15.89 -9.64
CA GLU A 123 11.40 16.19 -8.21
C GLU A 123 10.01 16.37 -7.58
N SER A 124 9.11 17.08 -8.29
CA SER A 124 7.72 17.20 -7.87
C SER A 124 7.01 15.86 -7.82
N GLY A 125 7.18 15.03 -8.84
CA GLY A 125 6.61 13.66 -8.88
C GLY A 125 7.12 12.77 -7.76
N VAL A 126 8.44 12.78 -7.51
CA VAL A 126 9.05 12.05 -6.39
C VAL A 126 8.47 12.50 -5.05
N ARG A 127 8.27 13.80 -4.86
CA ARG A 127 7.66 14.32 -3.63
C ARG A 127 6.22 13.84 -3.46
N VAL A 128 5.40 13.86 -4.49
CA VAL A 128 4.02 13.34 -4.48
C VAL A 128 4.02 11.85 -4.15
N ARG A 129 4.90 11.08 -4.77
CA ARG A 129 5.04 9.65 -4.52
C ARG A 129 5.44 9.34 -3.08
N ASN A 130 6.38 10.08 -2.53
CA ASN A 130 6.82 9.93 -1.14
C ASN A 130 5.70 10.24 -0.15
N LEU A 131 4.94 11.32 -0.36
CA LEU A 131 3.76 11.65 0.45
C LEU A 131 2.70 10.55 0.40
N HIS A 132 2.46 9.97 -0.78
CA HIS A 132 1.53 8.86 -0.92
C HIS A 132 1.98 7.62 -0.13
N ASN A 133 3.28 7.27 -0.22
CA ASN A 133 3.86 6.17 0.55
C ASN A 133 3.74 6.41 2.07
N GLU A 134 3.97 7.64 2.52
CA GLU A 134 3.83 8.02 3.93
C GLU A 134 2.37 7.87 4.42
N ILE A 135 1.41 8.35 3.64
CA ILE A 135 -0.02 8.18 3.94
C ILE A 135 -0.39 6.69 4.04
N GLN A 136 0.05 5.87 3.10
CA GLN A 136 -0.20 4.42 3.16
C GLN A 136 0.38 3.77 4.42
N GLN A 137 1.60 4.16 4.80
CA GLN A 137 2.22 3.65 6.03
C GLN A 137 1.46 4.08 7.28
N LEU A 138 1.01 5.34 7.35
CA LEU A 138 0.21 5.84 8.46
C LEU A 138 -1.13 5.13 8.54
N THR A 139 -1.84 4.96 7.42
CA THR A 139 -3.12 4.23 7.37
C THR A 139 -2.95 2.79 7.87
N ARG A 140 -1.87 2.11 7.43
CA ARG A 140 -1.57 0.76 7.92
C ARG A 140 -1.28 0.72 9.43
N ARG A 141 -0.57 1.72 9.96
CA ARG A 141 -0.31 1.82 11.41
C ARG A 141 -1.60 2.03 12.20
N VAL A 142 -2.48 2.91 11.73
CA VAL A 142 -3.80 3.16 12.36
C VAL A 142 -4.63 1.88 12.39
N ALA A 143 -4.74 1.17 11.27
CA ALA A 143 -5.47 -0.09 11.20
C ALA A 143 -4.92 -1.15 12.18
N LEU A 144 -3.59 -1.23 12.33
CA LEU A 144 -2.97 -2.14 13.30
C LEU A 144 -3.28 -1.75 14.76
N LEU A 145 -3.33 -0.44 15.08
CA LEU A 145 -3.67 0.03 16.41
C LEU A 145 -5.14 -0.24 16.75
N GLU A 146 -6.05 -0.03 15.81
CA GLU A 146 -7.48 -0.34 15.95
C GLU A 146 -7.70 -1.84 16.19
N LEU A 147 -7.00 -2.67 15.42
CA LEU A 147 -7.03 -4.12 15.58
C LEU A 147 -6.52 -4.53 16.97
N ALA A 148 -5.39 -3.97 17.42
CA ALA A 148 -4.83 -4.24 18.74
C ALA A 148 -5.78 -3.82 19.88
N ALA A 149 -6.46 -2.68 19.77
CA ALA A 149 -7.44 -2.22 20.73
C ALA A 149 -8.64 -3.19 20.80
N THR A 150 -9.17 -3.61 19.65
CA THR A 150 -10.29 -4.56 19.55
C THR A 150 -9.94 -5.90 20.20
N VAL A 151 -8.77 -6.45 19.86
CA VAL A 151 -8.29 -7.71 20.46
C VAL A 151 -8.06 -7.56 21.95
N GLY A 152 -7.52 -6.43 22.41
CA GLY A 152 -7.35 -6.12 23.83
C GLY A 152 -8.69 -6.16 24.59
N HIS A 153 -9.74 -5.57 24.05
CA HIS A 153 -11.08 -5.62 24.63
C HIS A 153 -11.67 -7.04 24.64
N GLU A 154 -11.51 -7.78 23.54
CA GLU A 154 -12.01 -9.15 23.45
C GLU A 154 -11.31 -10.14 24.39
N ILE A 155 -10.03 -9.93 24.66
CA ILE A 155 -9.26 -10.72 25.64
C ILE A 155 -9.61 -10.31 27.07
N ASN A 156 -9.74 -9.01 27.36
CA ASN A 156 -10.04 -8.54 28.71
C ASN A 156 -11.43 -8.99 29.20
N ASN A 157 -12.41 -9.09 28.32
CA ASN A 157 -13.74 -9.55 28.68
C ASN A 157 -13.76 -10.94 29.32
N PRO A 158 -13.24 -12.00 28.66
CA PRO A 158 -13.16 -13.33 29.26
C PRO A 158 -12.22 -13.38 30.48
N LEU A 159 -11.13 -12.62 30.51
CA LEU A 159 -10.28 -12.52 31.70
C LEU A 159 -11.04 -12.02 32.92
N ASN A 160 -11.89 -11.00 32.76
CA ASN A 160 -12.73 -10.50 33.83
C ASN A 160 -13.72 -11.58 34.35
N VAL A 161 -14.27 -12.40 33.43
CA VAL A 161 -15.13 -13.54 33.83
C VAL A 161 -14.34 -14.57 34.66
N ILE A 162 -13.10 -14.89 34.26
CA ILE A 162 -12.23 -15.79 35.02
C ILE A 162 -11.94 -15.21 36.43
N TYR A 163 -11.59 -13.93 36.53
CA TYR A 163 -11.35 -13.28 37.83
C TYR A 163 -12.59 -13.32 38.73
N LEU A 164 -13.77 -13.06 38.16
CA LEU A 164 -15.04 -13.11 38.90
C LEU A 164 -15.35 -14.52 39.39
N ALA A 165 -15.16 -15.53 38.54
CA ALA A 165 -15.33 -16.94 38.89
C ALA A 165 -14.38 -17.36 40.02
N LEU A 166 -13.12 -16.96 39.97
CA LEU A 166 -12.14 -17.23 41.03
C LEU A 166 -12.50 -16.58 42.35
N ASP A 167 -13.02 -15.33 42.35
CA ASP A 167 -13.47 -14.65 43.60
C ASP A 167 -14.70 -15.34 44.18
N MET A 168 -15.65 -15.74 43.34
CA MET A 168 -16.80 -16.55 43.76
C MET A 168 -16.39 -17.87 44.39
N MET A 169 -15.47 -18.60 43.74
CA MET A 169 -14.98 -19.90 44.26
C MET A 169 -14.25 -19.73 45.60
N ARG A 170 -13.46 -18.63 45.74
CA ARG A 170 -12.75 -18.33 46.99
C ARG A 170 -13.72 -18.06 48.17
N LYS A 171 -14.85 -17.38 47.89
CA LYS A 171 -15.92 -17.13 48.87
C LYS A 171 -16.66 -18.43 49.22
N SER A 172 -16.98 -19.23 48.23
CA SER A 172 -17.70 -20.53 48.42
C SER A 172 -16.86 -21.53 49.21
N LEU A 173 -15.55 -21.58 49.02
CA LEU A 173 -14.64 -22.38 49.84
C LEU A 173 -14.68 -21.99 51.30
N LYS A 174 -14.72 -20.69 51.63
CA LYS A 174 -14.83 -20.22 53.05
C LYS A 174 -16.16 -20.57 53.68
N ASN A 175 -17.24 -20.68 52.89
CA ASN A 175 -18.59 -20.93 53.33
C ASN A 175 -18.98 -22.43 53.33
N GLY A 176 -18.11 -23.35 52.81
CA GLY A 176 -18.40 -24.75 52.67
C GLY A 176 -19.38 -25.11 51.54
N GLU A 177 -19.55 -24.22 50.55
CA GLU A 177 -20.51 -24.37 49.45
C GLU A 177 -19.87 -25.05 48.24
N PHE A 178 -19.66 -26.35 48.30
CA PHE A 178 -18.91 -27.11 47.27
C PHE A 178 -19.58 -27.16 45.90
N ASP A 179 -20.90 -27.15 45.80
CA ASP A 179 -21.65 -27.14 44.55
C ASP A 179 -21.36 -25.90 43.68
N LYS A 180 -21.00 -24.77 44.30
CA LYS A 180 -20.65 -23.53 43.62
C LYS A 180 -19.22 -23.56 43.09
N LEU A 181 -18.34 -24.40 43.64
CA LEU A 181 -16.98 -24.56 43.17
C LEU A 181 -16.94 -25.22 41.80
N GLU A 182 -17.73 -26.31 41.61
CA GLU A 182 -17.82 -27.02 40.37
C GLU A 182 -18.30 -26.12 39.22
N LYS A 183 -19.35 -25.32 39.49
CA LYS A 183 -19.80 -24.29 38.51
C LYS A 183 -18.74 -23.26 38.18
N GLY A 184 -17.94 -22.84 39.17
CA GLY A 184 -16.85 -21.89 38.95
C GLY A 184 -15.74 -22.49 38.08
N ILE A 185 -15.39 -23.76 38.30
CA ILE A 185 -14.39 -24.47 37.48
C ILE A 185 -14.89 -24.62 36.04
N GLN A 186 -16.14 -24.98 35.82
CA GLN A 186 -16.73 -25.13 34.50
C GLN A 186 -16.73 -23.79 33.75
N LEU A 187 -17.11 -22.70 34.42
CA LEU A 187 -17.10 -21.34 33.81
C LEU A 187 -15.69 -20.91 33.39
N ILE A 188 -14.68 -21.23 34.20
CA ILE A 188 -13.28 -20.94 33.86
C ILE A 188 -12.86 -21.74 32.64
N ALA A 189 -13.18 -23.04 32.56
CA ALA A 189 -12.83 -23.90 31.43
C ALA A 189 -13.46 -23.41 30.13
N GLU A 190 -14.77 -23.14 30.12
CA GLU A 190 -15.47 -22.59 28.94
C GLU A 190 -14.87 -21.25 28.49
N THR A 191 -14.51 -20.38 29.47
CA THR A 191 -13.92 -19.06 29.18
C THR A 191 -12.48 -19.19 28.63
N ALA A 192 -11.71 -20.17 29.11
CA ALA A 192 -10.38 -20.47 28.60
C ALA A 192 -10.43 -20.97 27.15
N ASP A 193 -11.41 -21.82 26.81
CA ASP A 193 -11.63 -22.28 25.43
C ASP A 193 -11.99 -21.09 24.51
N ARG A 194 -12.80 -20.18 24.99
CA ARG A 194 -13.11 -18.94 24.24
C ARG A 194 -11.87 -18.08 24.00
N LEU A 195 -10.98 -17.91 24.99
CA LEU A 195 -9.70 -17.22 24.81
C LEU A 195 -8.81 -17.89 23.76
N LYS A 196 -8.76 -19.22 23.78
CA LYS A 196 -8.02 -19.99 22.77
C LYS A 196 -8.54 -19.75 21.35
N GLU A 197 -9.86 -19.67 21.18
CA GLU A 197 -10.50 -19.35 19.90
C GLU A 197 -10.14 -17.93 19.42
N ILE A 198 -10.18 -16.94 20.32
CA ILE A 198 -9.78 -15.55 19.99
C ILE A 198 -8.31 -15.53 19.54
N ALA A 199 -7.43 -16.18 20.28
CA ALA A 199 -6.01 -16.26 19.95
C ALA A 199 -5.78 -16.94 18.59
N ARG A 200 -6.51 -18.02 18.28
CA ARG A 200 -6.43 -18.72 16.99
C ARG A 200 -6.84 -17.81 15.83
N LYS A 201 -7.99 -17.14 15.95
CA LYS A 201 -8.46 -16.19 14.93
C LYS A 201 -7.46 -15.06 14.68
N PHE A 202 -6.80 -14.60 15.74
CA PHE A 202 -5.78 -13.54 15.60
C PHE A 202 -4.52 -14.02 14.87
N VAL A 203 -4.12 -15.28 15.07
CA VAL A 203 -2.99 -15.87 14.33
C VAL A 203 -3.32 -16.07 12.85
N GLU A 204 -4.55 -16.49 12.54
CA GLU A 204 -5.03 -16.66 11.16
C GLU A 204 -5.10 -15.33 10.38
N LEU A 205 -5.40 -14.19 11.05
CA LEU A 205 -5.36 -12.85 10.45
C LEU A 205 -3.94 -12.37 10.07
N LYS A 206 -2.91 -13.06 10.52
CA LYS A 206 -1.51 -12.73 10.26
C LYS A 206 -0.97 -13.29 8.94
N ASP A 207 -1.77 -14.10 8.23
CA ASP A 207 -1.36 -14.68 6.95
C ASP A 207 -1.43 -13.62 5.83
N PRO A 208 -0.36 -13.45 5.01
CA PRO A 208 -0.29 -12.41 3.97
C PRO A 208 -1.39 -12.48 2.91
N GLU A 209 -2.04 -13.64 2.73
CA GLU A 209 -3.17 -13.79 1.81
C GLU A 209 -4.46 -13.12 2.30
N SER A 210 -4.58 -12.85 3.59
CA SER A 210 -5.72 -12.12 4.17
C SER A 210 -5.61 -10.59 4.05
N THR A 211 -4.52 -10.06 3.50
CA THR A 211 -4.26 -8.62 3.34
C THR A 211 -5.24 -7.93 2.37
N ILE A 212 -6.00 -8.71 1.58
CA ILE A 212 -7.04 -8.19 0.66
C ILE A 212 -8.28 -7.66 1.41
N TYR A 213 -8.46 -8.02 2.68
CA TYR A 213 -9.64 -7.60 3.48
C TYR A 213 -9.46 -6.27 4.23
N ILE A 214 -8.29 -5.65 4.19
CA ILE A 214 -8.01 -4.40 4.93
C ILE A 214 -8.54 -3.16 4.17
N ASP A 215 -8.80 -3.27 2.87
CA ASP A 215 -9.34 -2.15 2.05
C ASP A 215 -10.86 -1.89 2.28
N ASN A 216 -11.57 -2.75 3.04
CA ASN A 216 -12.98 -2.59 3.39
C ASN A 216 -13.22 -2.81 4.90
N LEU A 217 -12.54 -2.07 5.75
CA LEU A 217 -12.79 -2.06 7.20
C LEU A 217 -14.07 -1.30 7.54
N ASN A 218 -15.21 -1.92 7.25
CA ASN A 218 -16.38 -1.85 8.10
C ASN A 218 -16.20 -2.94 9.17
N MET A 219 -16.14 -2.53 10.45
CA MET A 219 -16.05 -3.33 11.68
C MET A 219 -16.02 -4.84 11.43
N ILE A 220 -14.87 -5.47 11.68
CA ILE A 220 -14.74 -6.94 11.62
C ILE A 220 -15.65 -7.51 12.69
N ASP A 221 -16.83 -7.99 12.29
CA ASP A 221 -17.75 -8.72 13.14
C ASP A 221 -17.22 -10.15 13.31
N ILE A 222 -16.40 -10.36 14.34
CA ILE A 222 -15.80 -11.65 14.70
C ILE A 222 -16.86 -12.70 15.06
N HIS A 223 -18.13 -12.30 15.22
CA HIS A 223 -19.24 -13.18 15.58
C HIS A 223 -19.99 -13.81 14.39
N LYS A 224 -19.70 -13.43 13.14
CA LYS A 224 -20.51 -13.80 11.97
C LYS A 224 -20.30 -15.21 11.40
N ASN A 225 -19.52 -16.08 12.03
CA ASN A 225 -19.25 -17.45 11.54
C ASN A 225 -19.88 -18.56 12.40
N LYS A 226 -21.16 -18.38 12.83
CA LYS A 226 -21.88 -19.46 13.56
C LYS A 226 -22.96 -20.19 12.77
N ASP A 227 -23.22 -19.85 11.52
CA ASP A 227 -24.24 -20.54 10.74
C ASP A 227 -23.70 -20.97 9.37
N LYS A 228 -23.01 -22.09 9.32
CA LYS A 228 -22.96 -23.02 8.17
C LYS A 228 -22.40 -24.36 8.64
N ASN A 229 -23.29 -25.18 9.13
CA ASN A 229 -23.33 -26.62 8.93
C ASN A 229 -24.79 -27.07 9.03
#